data_df33e3570a1d052eb5f0493e2c700542
#
_entry.id   df33e3570a1d052eb5f0493e2c700542
#
_cell.length_a   1.000
_cell.length_b   1.000
_cell.length_c   1.000
_cell.angle_alpha   90.00
_cell.angle_beta   90.00
_cell.angle_gamma   90.00
#
_symmetry.space_group_name_H-M   'P 1'
#
loop_
_entity.id
_entity.type
_entity.pdbx_description
1 polymer ?
#
loop_
_entity_poly.entity_id
_entity_poly.type
_entity_poly.pdbx_seq_one_letter_code
_entity_poly.pdbx_strand_id
1 'polypeptide(L)'
;GNNLEEISNSLRQGISGISKNDEYNNLGFRSKVSGSILIDLKDLIDRKLFRFMGEAAAYSYLSALDALRDSKLPESIFETDRIGVIAGSGGASSRSQVDAADILREKGVKRVGPYRVTQTMGSTVSACLATSLKIKGVNFSISSACSTSAHCIGSAWEQIQLGNQDVIIAGGAEDE
;
A
#
# COMPACT_ATOMS: atom_id res chain seq x y z
N GLY A 1 -15.12 -5.25 -3.94
CA GLY A 1 -15.54 -5.29 -2.52
C GLY A 1 -14.45 -4.79 -1.60
N ASN A 2 -14.81 -4.27 -0.44
CA ASN A 2 -13.90 -3.65 0.53
C ASN A 2 -13.57 -4.59 1.70
N ASN A 3 -14.12 -5.77 1.70
CA ASN A 3 -13.88 -6.81 2.70
C ASN A 3 -14.03 -8.20 2.09
N LEU A 4 -13.61 -9.23 2.84
CA LEU A 4 -13.61 -10.61 2.36
C LEU A 4 -15.02 -11.13 1.98
N GLU A 5 -16.05 -10.73 2.70
CA GLU A 5 -17.43 -11.15 2.44
C GLU A 5 -17.94 -10.57 1.11
N GLU A 6 -17.77 -9.26 0.90
CA GLU A 6 -18.14 -8.59 -0.35
C GLU A 6 -17.38 -9.15 -1.54
N ILE A 7 -16.06 -9.36 -1.40
CA ILE A 7 -15.22 -9.94 -2.46
C ILE A 7 -15.72 -11.36 -2.80
N SER A 8 -15.92 -12.20 -1.79
CA SER A 8 -16.40 -13.58 -1.98
C SER A 8 -17.76 -13.62 -2.64
N ASN A 9 -18.67 -12.73 -2.23
CA ASN A 9 -20.01 -12.63 -2.83
C ASN A 9 -19.94 -12.17 -4.29
N SER A 10 -19.16 -11.15 -4.58
CA SER A 10 -18.98 -10.65 -5.95
C SER A 10 -18.40 -11.73 -6.88
N LEU A 11 -17.41 -12.48 -6.42
CA LEU A 11 -16.83 -13.59 -7.18
C LEU A 11 -17.86 -14.72 -7.43
N ARG A 12 -18.63 -15.10 -6.41
CA ARG A 12 -19.66 -16.16 -6.55
C ARG A 12 -20.79 -15.76 -7.49
N GLN A 13 -21.15 -14.50 -7.50
CA GLN A 13 -22.25 -13.98 -8.32
C GLN A 13 -21.79 -13.45 -9.69
N GLY A 14 -20.49 -13.43 -9.98
CA GLY A 14 -19.96 -12.88 -11.23
C GLY A 14 -20.16 -11.36 -11.36
N ILE A 15 -20.22 -10.62 -10.23
CA ILE A 15 -20.39 -9.18 -10.24
C ILE A 15 -19.07 -8.52 -10.65
N SER A 16 -19.11 -7.73 -11.72
CA SER A 16 -17.93 -6.98 -12.18
C SER A 16 -17.64 -5.78 -11.27
N GLY A 17 -16.38 -5.59 -10.91
CA GLY A 17 -15.89 -4.35 -10.30
C GLY A 17 -15.54 -3.25 -11.31
N ILE A 18 -15.68 -3.52 -12.60
CA ILE A 18 -15.39 -2.53 -13.65
C ILE A 18 -16.59 -1.59 -13.82
N SER A 19 -16.33 -0.31 -13.77
CA SER A 19 -17.34 0.75 -13.94
C SER A 19 -16.85 1.87 -14.85
N LYS A 20 -17.78 2.73 -15.27
CA LYS A 20 -17.45 3.92 -16.04
C LYS A 20 -16.56 4.86 -15.22
N ASN A 21 -15.50 5.35 -15.84
CA ASN A 21 -14.61 6.35 -15.25
C ASN A 21 -14.78 7.68 -16.00
N ASP A 22 -15.39 8.66 -15.32
CA ASP A 22 -15.67 9.96 -15.92
C ASP A 22 -14.39 10.79 -16.11
N GLU A 23 -13.36 10.60 -15.32
CA GLU A 23 -12.05 11.25 -15.50
C GLU A 23 -11.40 10.78 -16.80
N TYR A 24 -11.36 9.47 -17.06
CA TYR A 24 -10.84 8.91 -18.31
C TYR A 24 -11.63 9.42 -19.52
N ASN A 25 -12.95 9.59 -19.38
CA ASN A 25 -13.78 10.15 -20.45
C ASN A 25 -13.39 11.60 -20.74
N ASN A 26 -13.21 12.43 -19.69
CA ASN A 26 -12.87 13.85 -19.82
C ASN A 26 -11.45 14.07 -20.38
N LEU A 27 -10.52 13.17 -20.05
CA LEU A 27 -9.15 13.18 -20.55
C LEU A 27 -9.01 12.59 -21.96
N GLY A 28 -10.09 12.08 -22.56
CA GLY A 28 -10.08 11.54 -23.93
C GLY A 28 -9.44 10.17 -24.08
N PHE A 29 -9.36 9.38 -23.00
CA PHE A 29 -8.86 8.01 -23.07
C PHE A 29 -9.73 7.14 -23.98
N ARG A 30 -9.12 6.17 -24.70
CA ARG A 30 -9.87 5.20 -25.51
C ARG A 30 -10.75 4.29 -24.65
N SER A 31 -10.20 3.76 -23.56
CA SER A 31 -10.97 3.06 -22.53
C SER A 31 -11.54 4.08 -21.57
N LYS A 32 -12.82 3.97 -21.27
CA LYS A 32 -13.55 4.86 -20.37
C LYS A 32 -14.05 4.12 -19.14
N VAL A 33 -13.45 2.99 -18.84
CA VAL A 33 -13.81 2.14 -17.70
C VAL A 33 -12.56 1.76 -16.92
N SER A 34 -12.73 1.61 -15.59
CA SER A 34 -11.68 1.16 -14.70
C SER A 34 -12.26 0.36 -13.54
N GLY A 35 -11.40 -0.36 -12.80
CA GLY A 35 -11.74 -1.01 -11.54
C GLY A 35 -11.40 -0.11 -10.36
N SER A 36 -12.11 0.99 -10.21
CA SER A 36 -11.82 2.00 -9.18
C SER A 36 -12.11 1.50 -7.77
N ILE A 37 -11.27 1.89 -6.83
CA ILE A 37 -11.45 1.63 -5.40
C ILE A 37 -12.37 2.71 -4.83
N LEU A 38 -13.49 2.28 -4.21
CA LEU A 38 -14.55 3.16 -3.74
C LEU A 38 -14.49 3.34 -2.20
N ILE A 39 -13.33 3.75 -1.68
CA ILE A 39 -13.14 4.08 -0.26
C ILE A 39 -12.53 5.47 -0.10
N ASP A 40 -12.88 6.17 0.97
CA ASP A 40 -12.17 7.40 1.35
C ASP A 40 -11.10 7.06 2.39
N LEU A 41 -9.84 7.10 1.95
CA LEU A 41 -8.68 6.81 2.80
C LEU A 41 -8.54 7.77 3.98
N LYS A 42 -9.05 9.02 3.84
CA LYS A 42 -8.97 10.03 4.90
C LYS A 42 -9.88 9.72 6.08
N ASP A 43 -10.97 9.00 5.83
CA ASP A 43 -11.91 8.58 6.87
C ASP A 43 -11.43 7.33 7.61
N LEU A 44 -10.56 6.53 6.97
CA LEU A 44 -10.13 5.23 7.46
C LEU A 44 -8.75 5.25 8.14
N ILE A 45 -7.93 6.26 7.87
CA ILE A 45 -6.56 6.34 8.37
C ILE A 45 -6.36 7.64 9.16
N ASP A 46 -5.78 7.53 10.36
CA ASP A 46 -5.43 8.71 11.16
C ASP A 46 -4.62 9.71 10.35
N ARG A 47 -5.01 10.97 10.37
CA ARG A 47 -4.39 12.06 9.60
C ARG A 47 -2.89 12.20 9.83
N LYS A 48 -2.40 11.87 11.05
CA LYS A 48 -0.97 11.95 11.38
C LYS A 48 -0.15 10.85 10.70
N LEU A 49 -0.77 9.70 10.39
CA LEU A 49 -0.17 8.63 9.62
C LEU A 49 -0.34 8.88 8.12
N PHE A 50 -1.55 9.20 7.69
CA PHE A 50 -1.90 9.34 6.28
C PHE A 50 -1.05 10.38 5.54
N ARG A 51 -0.64 11.46 6.20
CA ARG A 51 0.21 12.49 5.58
C ARG A 51 1.56 12.00 5.06
N PHE A 52 2.04 10.84 5.50
CA PHE A 52 3.29 10.22 5.03
C PHE A 52 3.06 9.22 3.90
N MET A 53 1.82 8.84 3.64
CA MET A 53 1.45 7.75 2.74
C MET A 53 1.06 8.29 1.35
N GLY A 54 1.55 7.67 0.28
CA GLY A 54 0.86 7.63 -1.00
C GLY A 54 -0.26 6.59 -0.96
N GLU A 55 -1.08 6.54 -1.99
CA GLU A 55 -2.26 5.65 -1.99
C GLU A 55 -1.86 4.17 -1.86
N ALA A 56 -0.83 3.71 -2.56
CA ALA A 56 -0.33 2.33 -2.43
C ALA A 56 0.03 1.97 -0.98
N ALA A 57 0.71 2.88 -0.26
CA ALA A 57 1.04 2.66 1.15
C ALA A 57 -0.20 2.64 2.04
N ALA A 58 -1.19 3.48 1.73
CA ALA A 58 -2.45 3.55 2.48
C ALA A 58 -3.30 2.27 2.29
N TYR A 59 -3.43 1.78 1.06
CA TYR A 59 -4.11 0.51 0.78
C TYR A 59 -3.39 -0.67 1.44
N SER A 60 -2.06 -0.69 1.37
CA SER A 60 -1.26 -1.72 2.07
C SER A 60 -1.46 -1.67 3.58
N TYR A 61 -1.56 -0.49 4.17
CA TYR A 61 -1.77 -0.32 5.60
C TYR A 61 -3.13 -0.88 6.04
N LEU A 62 -4.21 -0.54 5.34
CA LEU A 62 -5.55 -1.08 5.63
C LEU A 62 -5.59 -2.60 5.47
N SER A 63 -5.03 -3.13 4.38
CA SER A 63 -4.95 -4.57 4.14
C SER A 63 -4.11 -5.30 5.19
N ALA A 64 -3.01 -4.68 5.66
CA ALA A 64 -2.18 -5.25 6.72
C ALA A 64 -2.92 -5.30 8.06
N LEU A 65 -3.73 -4.27 8.40
CA LEU A 65 -4.57 -4.29 9.59
C LEU A 65 -5.60 -5.42 9.56
N ASP A 66 -6.21 -5.66 8.39
CA ASP A 66 -7.15 -6.76 8.22
C ASP A 66 -6.46 -8.13 8.33
N ALA A 67 -5.29 -8.29 7.70
CA ALA A 67 -4.50 -9.52 7.79
C ALA A 67 -4.05 -9.80 9.24
N LEU A 68 -3.62 -8.78 9.96
CA LEU A 68 -3.24 -8.91 11.37
C LEU A 68 -4.43 -9.29 12.25
N ARG A 69 -5.60 -8.71 12.01
CA ARG A 69 -6.83 -9.06 12.72
C ARG A 69 -7.24 -10.51 12.48
N ASP A 70 -7.16 -10.96 11.22
CA ASP A 70 -7.49 -12.33 10.82
C ASP A 70 -6.49 -13.37 11.38
N SER A 71 -5.21 -13.01 11.43
CA SER A 71 -4.13 -13.89 11.92
C SER A 71 -4.26 -14.29 13.40
N LYS A 72 -4.96 -13.48 14.19
CA LYS A 72 -5.10 -13.67 15.65
C LYS A 72 -3.77 -13.76 16.38
N LEU A 73 -2.71 -13.13 15.85
CA LEU A 73 -1.42 -13.05 16.48
C LEU A 73 -1.51 -12.31 17.84
N PRO A 74 -0.76 -12.75 18.85
CA PRO A 74 -0.73 -12.05 20.14
C PRO A 74 -0.03 -10.69 19.96
N GLU A 75 -0.52 -9.65 20.65
CA GLU A 75 0.07 -8.30 20.58
C GLU A 75 1.55 -8.28 21.00
N SER A 76 1.95 -9.21 21.88
CA SER A 76 3.35 -9.33 22.33
C SER A 76 4.37 -9.56 21.20
N ILE A 77 3.94 -10.03 20.03
CA ILE A 77 4.86 -10.21 18.88
C ILE A 77 5.45 -8.87 18.43
N PHE A 78 4.70 -7.76 18.57
CA PHE A 78 5.16 -6.43 18.21
C PHE A 78 6.17 -5.82 19.18
N GLU A 79 6.35 -6.42 20.34
CA GLU A 79 7.38 -6.02 21.31
C GLU A 79 8.76 -6.60 20.96
N THR A 80 8.79 -7.58 20.08
CA THR A 80 9.99 -8.31 19.66
C THR A 80 10.55 -7.78 18.34
N ASP A 81 11.74 -8.24 17.97
CA ASP A 81 12.33 -8.08 16.65
C ASP A 81 12.05 -9.29 15.72
N ARG A 82 11.13 -10.18 16.13
CA ARG A 82 10.78 -11.42 15.41
C ARG A 82 9.65 -11.25 14.42
N ILE A 83 9.04 -10.05 14.34
CA ILE A 83 8.07 -9.69 13.31
C ILE A 83 8.69 -8.69 12.34
N GLY A 84 8.64 -9.01 11.03
CA GLY A 84 9.15 -8.18 9.94
C GLY A 84 8.07 -7.72 8.98
N VAL A 85 8.48 -6.88 8.03
CA VAL A 85 7.68 -6.48 6.87
C VAL A 85 8.50 -6.48 5.60
N ILE A 86 8.02 -7.19 4.58
CA ILE A 86 8.59 -7.20 3.23
C ILE A 86 7.44 -6.88 2.28
N ALA A 87 7.34 -5.61 1.90
CA ALA A 87 6.21 -5.14 1.10
C ALA A 87 6.65 -4.02 0.15
N GLY A 88 6.08 -3.95 -1.03
CA GLY A 88 6.50 -3.01 -2.05
C GLY A 88 5.41 -2.55 -2.99
N SER A 89 5.83 -1.77 -3.97
CA SER A 89 5.01 -1.32 -5.10
C SER A 89 5.85 -1.40 -6.36
N GLY A 90 5.23 -1.70 -7.48
CA GLY A 90 5.89 -1.73 -8.78
C GLY A 90 6.30 -0.35 -9.26
N GLY A 91 5.59 0.70 -8.87
CA GLY A 91 5.77 2.05 -9.39
C GLY A 91 5.88 3.17 -8.36
N ALA A 92 5.83 2.92 -7.06
CA ALA A 92 5.63 3.96 -6.04
C ALA A 92 4.36 4.80 -6.32
N SER A 93 4.28 6.05 -5.86
CA SER A 93 3.11 6.90 -6.11
C SER A 93 3.36 7.89 -7.24
N SER A 94 2.91 7.55 -8.46
CA SER A 94 2.99 8.43 -9.63
C SER A 94 2.23 9.73 -9.42
N ARG A 95 1.02 9.67 -8.86
CA ARG A 95 0.21 10.84 -8.52
C ARG A 95 0.95 11.76 -7.56
N SER A 96 1.53 11.23 -6.47
CA SER A 96 2.28 12.04 -5.50
C SER A 96 3.52 12.70 -6.12
N GLN A 97 4.16 12.06 -7.11
CA GLN A 97 5.29 12.63 -7.84
C GLN A 97 4.85 13.80 -8.73
N VAL A 98 3.78 13.62 -9.50
CA VAL A 98 3.22 14.68 -10.35
C VAL A 98 2.78 15.87 -9.49
N ASP A 99 1.99 15.64 -8.44
CA ASP A 99 1.56 16.67 -7.51
C ASP A 99 2.75 17.46 -6.91
N ALA A 100 3.81 16.76 -6.51
CA ALA A 100 5.00 17.41 -5.96
C ALA A 100 5.69 18.29 -7.01
N ALA A 101 5.78 17.81 -8.26
CA ALA A 101 6.37 18.57 -9.37
C ALA A 101 5.53 19.81 -9.73
N ASP A 102 4.22 19.70 -9.73
CA ASP A 102 3.31 20.82 -10.04
C ASP A 102 3.33 21.86 -8.92
N ILE A 103 3.30 21.44 -7.65
CA ILE A 103 3.46 22.35 -6.52
C ILE A 103 4.82 23.08 -6.59
N LEU A 104 5.90 22.37 -6.96
CA LEU A 104 7.22 22.98 -7.12
C LEU A 104 7.21 24.06 -8.21
N ARG A 105 6.61 23.79 -9.36
CA ARG A 105 6.54 24.71 -10.50
C ARG A 105 5.67 25.94 -10.22
N GLU A 106 4.50 25.71 -9.61
CA GLU A 106 3.50 26.76 -9.38
C GLU A 106 3.77 27.60 -8.14
N LYS A 107 4.24 26.97 -7.05
CA LYS A 107 4.28 27.57 -5.70
C LYS A 107 5.66 27.60 -5.06
N GLY A 108 6.65 27.01 -5.73
CA GLY A 108 8.04 26.97 -5.29
C GLY A 108 8.33 25.92 -4.20
N VAL A 109 9.60 25.65 -3.97
CA VAL A 109 10.10 24.56 -3.12
C VAL A 109 9.55 24.56 -1.67
N LYS A 110 9.33 25.74 -1.10
CA LYS A 110 8.80 25.87 0.28
C LYS A 110 7.39 25.28 0.46
N ARG A 111 6.65 25.12 -0.62
CA ARG A 111 5.27 24.59 -0.60
C ARG A 111 5.20 23.08 -0.86
N VAL A 112 6.25 22.46 -1.37
CA VAL A 112 6.32 20.99 -1.59
C VAL A 112 6.19 20.26 -0.26
N GLY A 113 6.88 20.72 0.78
CA GLY A 113 6.84 20.14 2.12
C GLY A 113 7.63 18.84 2.24
N PRO A 114 7.91 18.37 3.47
CA PRO A 114 8.81 17.25 3.73
C PRO A 114 8.15 15.88 3.48
N TYR A 115 6.83 15.79 3.53
CA TYR A 115 6.10 14.52 3.45
C TYR A 115 6.13 13.88 2.06
N ARG A 116 6.39 14.67 1.01
CA ARG A 116 6.48 14.17 -0.36
C ARG A 116 7.59 13.14 -0.55
N VAL A 117 8.67 13.24 0.21
CA VAL A 117 9.77 12.24 0.15
C VAL A 117 9.23 10.85 0.52
N THR A 118 8.52 10.74 1.63
CA THR A 118 7.96 9.45 2.08
C THR A 118 6.84 8.94 1.17
N GLN A 119 6.07 9.84 0.57
CA GLN A 119 5.00 9.47 -0.36
C GLN A 119 5.52 8.93 -1.69
N THR A 120 6.69 9.41 -2.15
CA THR A 120 7.22 9.11 -3.50
C THR A 120 8.38 8.13 -3.53
N MET A 121 9.00 7.81 -2.39
CA MET A 121 10.12 6.86 -2.35
C MET A 121 9.69 5.43 -2.69
N GLY A 122 10.55 4.65 -3.36
CA GLY A 122 10.26 3.27 -3.75
C GLY A 122 9.97 2.32 -2.59
N SER A 123 10.42 2.66 -1.38
CA SER A 123 10.18 1.90 -0.14
C SER A 123 8.99 2.42 0.68
N THR A 124 8.13 3.28 0.11
CA THR A 124 7.03 3.91 0.86
C THR A 124 6.14 2.90 1.57
N VAL A 125 5.82 1.77 0.92
CA VAL A 125 4.93 0.74 1.46
C VAL A 125 5.52 0.13 2.73
N SER A 126 6.72 -0.46 2.64
CA SER A 126 7.33 -1.12 3.80
C SER A 126 7.66 -0.13 4.92
N ALA A 127 8.13 1.07 4.58
CA ALA A 127 8.45 2.11 5.56
C ALA A 127 7.22 2.59 6.34
N CYS A 128 6.11 2.85 5.64
CA CYS A 128 4.86 3.27 6.28
C CYS A 128 4.28 2.16 7.16
N LEU A 129 4.28 0.90 6.70
CA LEU A 129 3.84 -0.24 7.49
C LEU A 129 4.70 -0.42 8.74
N ALA A 130 6.03 -0.48 8.57
CA ALA A 130 6.95 -0.69 9.69
C ALA A 130 6.81 0.42 10.75
N THR A 131 6.71 1.67 10.33
CA THR A 131 6.58 2.81 11.25
C THR A 131 5.24 2.81 11.96
N SER A 132 4.14 2.61 11.23
CA SER A 132 2.79 2.65 11.81
C SER A 132 2.52 1.49 12.76
N LEU A 133 3.04 0.30 12.44
CA LEU A 133 2.88 -0.91 13.23
C LEU A 133 4.02 -1.13 14.25
N LYS A 134 5.01 -0.22 14.28
CA LYS A 134 6.18 -0.30 15.18
C LYS A 134 6.98 -1.59 15.02
N ILE A 135 7.09 -2.09 13.78
CA ILE A 135 7.85 -3.29 13.45
C ILE A 135 9.34 -3.06 13.72
N LYS A 136 9.98 -4.00 14.40
CA LYS A 136 11.40 -3.93 14.79
C LYS A 136 12.28 -4.95 14.05
N GLY A 137 11.68 -5.95 13.43
CA GLY A 137 12.37 -6.96 12.63
C GLY A 137 12.74 -6.48 11.23
N VAL A 138 12.95 -7.41 10.33
CA VAL A 138 13.35 -7.14 8.94
C VAL A 138 12.38 -6.18 8.27
N ASN A 139 12.89 -5.13 7.63
CA ASN A 139 12.08 -4.17 6.89
C ASN A 139 12.77 -3.76 5.59
N PHE A 140 12.22 -4.17 4.46
CA PHE A 140 12.63 -3.70 3.13
C PHE A 140 11.52 -3.85 2.10
N SER A 141 11.69 -3.13 0.98
CA SER A 141 10.80 -3.22 -0.18
C SER A 141 11.46 -3.92 -1.35
N ILE A 142 10.64 -4.61 -2.13
CA ILE A 142 10.99 -5.10 -3.47
C ILE A 142 10.13 -4.32 -4.47
N SER A 143 10.71 -4.00 -5.63
CA SER A 143 9.98 -3.43 -6.75
C SER A 143 10.30 -4.25 -8.00
N SER A 144 9.31 -4.94 -8.54
CA SER A 144 9.42 -5.80 -9.71
C SER A 144 8.14 -5.80 -10.54
N ALA A 145 7.58 -4.61 -10.73
CA ALA A 145 6.33 -4.37 -11.46
C ALA A 145 5.20 -5.29 -10.93
N CYS A 146 4.42 -5.91 -11.81
CA CYS A 146 3.31 -6.80 -11.45
C CYS A 146 3.72 -8.03 -10.60
N SER A 147 5.00 -8.35 -10.52
CA SER A 147 5.52 -9.47 -9.72
C SER A 147 5.93 -9.07 -8.30
N THR A 148 5.81 -7.81 -7.93
CA THR A 148 6.27 -7.28 -6.63
C THR A 148 5.74 -8.06 -5.45
N SER A 149 4.42 -8.26 -5.36
CA SER A 149 3.80 -9.01 -4.26
C SER A 149 4.31 -10.45 -4.16
N ALA A 150 4.46 -11.13 -5.30
CA ALA A 150 4.96 -12.52 -5.34
C ALA A 150 6.41 -12.60 -4.83
N HIS A 151 7.27 -11.67 -5.24
CA HIS A 151 8.65 -11.61 -4.76
C HIS A 151 8.73 -11.26 -3.27
N CYS A 152 7.88 -10.34 -2.78
CA CYS A 152 7.80 -10.04 -1.35
C CYS A 152 7.42 -11.28 -0.53
N ILE A 153 6.43 -12.05 -0.98
CA ILE A 153 5.98 -13.30 -0.32
C ILE A 153 7.09 -14.34 -0.35
N GLY A 154 7.75 -14.54 -1.49
CA GLY A 154 8.88 -15.49 -1.62
C GLY A 154 10.02 -15.14 -0.69
N SER A 155 10.45 -13.87 -0.67
CA SER A 155 11.51 -13.40 0.22
C SER A 155 11.11 -13.50 1.70
N ALA A 156 9.85 -13.25 2.04
CA ALA A 156 9.36 -13.43 3.40
C ALA A 156 9.45 -14.89 3.85
N TRP A 157 9.06 -15.81 2.98
CA TRP A 157 9.18 -17.25 3.23
C TRP A 157 10.65 -17.65 3.48
N GLU A 158 11.58 -17.16 2.65
CA GLU A 158 13.02 -17.42 2.83
C GLU A 158 13.53 -16.92 4.19
N GLN A 159 13.14 -15.71 4.61
CA GLN A 159 13.54 -15.17 5.92
C GLN A 159 13.04 -16.03 7.09
N ILE A 160 11.83 -16.57 6.98
CA ILE A 160 11.26 -17.47 8.00
C ILE A 160 11.99 -18.81 7.98
N GLN A 161 12.26 -19.39 6.79
CA GLN A 161 12.98 -20.65 6.68
C GLN A 161 14.41 -20.58 7.22
N LEU A 162 15.08 -19.43 7.08
CA LEU A 162 16.40 -19.16 7.63
C LEU A 162 16.39 -18.89 9.15
N GLY A 163 15.22 -18.82 9.77
CA GLY A 163 15.07 -18.51 11.20
C GLY A 163 15.32 -17.05 11.56
N ASN A 164 15.38 -16.15 10.58
CA ASN A 164 15.60 -14.72 10.80
C ASN A 164 14.36 -14.04 11.41
N GLN A 165 13.17 -14.50 11.05
CA GLN A 165 11.89 -13.98 11.54
C GLN A 165 10.94 -15.13 11.84
N ASP A 166 9.96 -14.89 12.73
CA ASP A 166 8.87 -15.82 13.02
C ASP A 166 7.59 -15.45 12.27
N VAL A 167 7.39 -14.15 12.04
CA VAL A 167 6.25 -13.59 11.32
C VAL A 167 6.73 -12.51 10.35
N ILE A 168 6.18 -12.48 9.15
CA ILE A 168 6.42 -11.38 8.21
C ILE A 168 5.10 -10.97 7.56
N ILE A 169 4.81 -9.67 7.60
CA ILE A 169 3.78 -9.06 6.76
C ILE A 169 4.36 -8.91 5.35
N ALA A 170 3.79 -9.61 4.38
CA ALA A 170 4.32 -9.63 3.02
C ALA A 170 3.24 -9.32 1.98
N GLY A 171 3.61 -8.57 0.95
CA GLY A 171 2.70 -8.24 -0.14
C GLY A 171 3.11 -6.99 -0.90
N GLY A 172 2.14 -6.40 -1.58
CA GLY A 172 2.33 -5.14 -2.29
C GLY A 172 1.01 -4.52 -2.72
N ALA A 173 1.06 -3.25 -3.04
CA ALA A 173 -0.06 -2.50 -3.60
C ALA A 173 0.43 -1.49 -4.62
N GLU A 174 -0.48 -1.08 -5.49
CA GLU A 174 -0.26 -0.05 -6.48
C GLU A 174 -1.23 1.12 -6.24
N ASP A 175 -0.87 2.31 -6.72
CA ASP A 175 -1.80 3.40 -6.93
C ASP A 175 -1.99 3.68 -8.42
N GLU A 176 -3.10 4.29 -8.80
CA GLU A 176 -3.42 4.73 -10.16
C GLU A 176 -2.82 6.11 -10.49
#